data_51d11aefd19ccdd5e58822e1eb7db1f7
#
_entry.id   51d11aefd19ccdd5e58822e1eb7db1f7
#
_cell.length_a   1.000
_cell.length_b   1.000
_cell.length_c   1.000
_cell.angle_alpha   90.00
_cell.angle_beta   90.00
_cell.angle_gamma   90.00
#
_symmetry.space_group_name_H-M   'P 1'
#
loop_
_entity.id
_entity.type
_entity.pdbx_description
1 polymer ?
#
loop_
_entity_poly.entity_id
_entity_poly.type
_entity_poly.pdbx_seq_one_letter_code
_entity_poly.pdbx_strand_id
1 'polypeptide(L)'
;MGLYSTFEEQLSHNHPLYILAGKVDWEVFGKAFAKHYSDEGRPAKPIRLMVSLLMLKHIRNLSDESVVEQWMENVYYQYFSGEKMYACGEPCEASELVHFRNRIGAEGIELIFKESIRINGKDGKEEEATVDTTVQEKNITYPTDNKLHRKIIKKCTAIAQEQQMELRQSYSRTIKKLAEQQRFRNHPKNYKKARKADRKVKTIAGRLVRELERKLPAGLHADDLLLFKKVLSQKRSDTNKIYSLHEPHVQCISKGKEHKKYEFGSKVSIITTKKSGVIIGALNIAENDYDAHTVDPAFEQQQRLSGITLKRAFMDRGYRGITQVRGTKIEIPKPFNKQLSNYEQQQLKKGFKRRAAIEPKIGHLKEDHRLSRNFYKGIKGDNINVMLAAAAMNFKRMMNIWKKMFFALVYKMLEILLQAFTKHTLILIN
;
A
#
# COMPACT_ATOMS: atom_id res chain seq x y z
N MET A 1 -5.49 -24.05 -36.78
CA MET A 1 -5.04 -24.03 -35.37
C MET A 1 -5.44 -25.34 -34.73
N GLY A 2 -4.47 -26.11 -34.24
CA GLY A 2 -4.78 -27.38 -33.59
C GLY A 2 -5.47 -27.16 -32.24
N LEU A 3 -6.29 -28.13 -31.80
CA LEU A 3 -7.00 -28.14 -30.52
C LEU A 3 -6.09 -28.04 -29.26
N TYR A 4 -4.77 -28.08 -29.45
CA TYR A 4 -3.74 -28.10 -28.39
C TYR A 4 -2.68 -27.03 -28.52
N SER A 5 -2.98 -25.85 -29.14
CA SER A 5 -1.99 -24.78 -29.25
C SER A 5 -1.72 -24.12 -27.88
N THR A 6 -0.45 -23.89 -27.59
CA THR A 6 0.00 -23.28 -26.35
C THR A 6 -0.21 -21.76 -26.33
N PHE A 7 -0.20 -21.14 -25.14
CA PHE A 7 -0.22 -19.69 -25.01
C PHE A 7 0.96 -18.99 -25.71
N GLU A 8 2.11 -19.67 -25.84
CA GLU A 8 3.26 -19.15 -26.56
C GLU A 8 2.98 -18.98 -28.05
N GLU A 9 2.14 -19.83 -28.63
CA GLU A 9 1.74 -19.75 -30.04
C GLU A 9 0.59 -18.76 -30.28
N GLN A 10 -0.28 -18.58 -29.28
CA GLN A 10 -1.52 -17.81 -29.44
C GLN A 10 -1.38 -16.34 -29.00
N LEU A 11 -0.56 -16.06 -27.97
CA LEU A 11 -0.48 -14.74 -27.37
C LEU A 11 0.49 -13.82 -28.12
N SER A 12 0.16 -12.54 -28.12
CA SER A 12 1.08 -11.53 -28.65
C SER A 12 2.31 -11.40 -27.75
N HIS A 13 3.48 -11.72 -28.30
CA HIS A 13 4.76 -11.61 -27.60
C HIS A 13 5.12 -10.15 -27.23
N ASN A 14 4.52 -9.18 -27.91
CA ASN A 14 4.68 -7.76 -27.63
C ASN A 14 3.75 -7.25 -26.50
N HIS A 15 2.87 -8.11 -25.98
CA HIS A 15 2.00 -7.71 -24.88
C HIS A 15 2.83 -7.49 -23.60
N PRO A 16 2.65 -6.36 -22.87
CA PRO A 16 3.50 -6.04 -21.71
C PRO A 16 3.54 -7.09 -20.60
N LEU A 17 2.44 -7.81 -20.35
CA LEU A 17 2.43 -8.92 -19.39
C LEU A 17 3.18 -10.15 -19.90
N TYR A 18 3.15 -10.42 -21.21
CA TYR A 18 3.93 -11.49 -21.81
C TYR A 18 5.44 -11.23 -21.62
N ILE A 19 5.88 -10.01 -21.95
CA ILE A 19 7.27 -9.58 -21.74
C ILE A 19 7.66 -9.64 -20.25
N LEU A 20 6.78 -9.17 -19.37
CA LEU A 20 7.03 -9.19 -17.92
C LEU A 20 7.18 -10.63 -17.42
N ALA A 21 6.37 -11.58 -17.90
CA ALA A 21 6.44 -12.99 -17.52
C ALA A 21 7.83 -13.60 -17.80
N GLY A 22 8.46 -13.22 -18.92
CA GLY A 22 9.81 -13.67 -19.28
C GLY A 22 10.95 -12.87 -18.62
N LYS A 23 10.66 -11.70 -18.00
CA LYS A 23 11.69 -10.86 -17.35
C LYS A 23 11.78 -11.09 -15.86
N VAL A 24 10.71 -11.57 -15.23
CA VAL A 24 10.68 -11.91 -13.79
C VAL A 24 11.47 -13.19 -13.57
N ASP A 25 12.38 -13.15 -12.58
CA ASP A 25 13.10 -14.33 -12.13
C ASP A 25 12.23 -15.13 -11.13
N TRP A 26 11.46 -16.08 -11.68
CA TRP A 26 10.55 -16.91 -10.91
C TRP A 26 11.27 -17.90 -10.00
N GLU A 27 12.50 -18.30 -10.34
CA GLU A 27 13.28 -19.24 -9.52
C GLU A 27 13.67 -18.64 -8.16
N VAL A 28 13.92 -17.35 -8.11
CA VAL A 28 14.21 -16.63 -6.85
C VAL A 28 13.07 -16.83 -5.85
N PHE A 29 11.82 -16.68 -6.32
CA PHE A 29 10.64 -16.90 -5.46
C PHE A 29 10.46 -18.38 -5.11
N GLY A 30 10.67 -19.29 -6.07
CA GLY A 30 10.60 -20.72 -5.85
C GLY A 30 11.55 -21.16 -4.73
N LYS A 31 12.82 -20.77 -4.82
CA LYS A 31 13.84 -21.07 -3.81
C LYS A 31 13.55 -20.45 -2.44
N ALA A 32 13.15 -19.17 -2.44
CA ALA A 32 12.91 -18.44 -1.19
C ALA A 32 11.66 -18.94 -0.42
N PHE A 33 10.65 -19.39 -1.14
CA PHE A 33 9.36 -19.76 -0.53
C PHE A 33 9.15 -21.26 -0.37
N ALA A 34 10.02 -22.11 -0.95
CA ALA A 34 9.96 -23.58 -0.79
C ALA A 34 9.87 -24.01 0.68
N LYS A 35 10.63 -23.33 1.57
CA LYS A 35 10.62 -23.60 3.02
C LYS A 35 9.25 -23.44 3.71
N HIS A 36 8.30 -22.78 3.05
CA HIS A 36 6.94 -22.57 3.57
C HIS A 36 5.93 -23.62 3.08
N TYR A 37 6.40 -24.60 2.30
CA TYR A 37 5.57 -25.66 1.72
C TYR A 37 5.96 -27.00 2.36
N SER A 38 4.98 -27.82 2.64
CA SER A 38 5.16 -29.20 3.13
C SER A 38 4.92 -30.17 2.00
N ASP A 39 5.64 -31.27 2.02
CA ASP A 39 5.43 -32.40 1.09
C ASP A 39 4.24 -33.27 1.52
N GLU A 40 3.73 -33.06 2.75
CA GLU A 40 2.60 -33.79 3.29
C GLU A 40 1.30 -32.97 3.25
N GLY A 41 0.18 -33.65 3.03
CA GLY A 41 -1.16 -33.05 3.04
C GLY A 41 -1.69 -32.65 1.66
N ARG A 42 -2.65 -31.71 1.59
CA ARG A 42 -3.20 -31.22 0.33
C ARG A 42 -2.12 -30.52 -0.48
N PRO A 43 -1.94 -30.84 -1.78
CA PRO A 43 -0.98 -30.16 -2.63
C PRO A 43 -1.15 -28.64 -2.59
N ALA A 44 -0.08 -27.96 -2.31
CA ALA A 44 -0.09 -26.50 -2.23
C ALA A 44 -0.17 -25.86 -3.62
N LYS A 45 -0.78 -24.70 -3.71
CA LYS A 45 -0.84 -23.93 -4.98
C LYS A 45 0.59 -23.53 -5.41
N PRO A 46 0.88 -23.55 -6.73
CA PRO A 46 2.21 -23.19 -7.24
C PRO A 46 2.66 -21.81 -6.76
N ILE A 47 3.92 -21.68 -6.34
CA ILE A 47 4.49 -20.42 -5.83
C ILE A 47 4.36 -19.31 -6.89
N ARG A 48 4.66 -19.62 -8.18
CA ARG A 48 4.54 -18.65 -9.28
C ARG A 48 3.10 -18.13 -9.41
N LEU A 49 2.10 -18.99 -9.30
CA LEU A 49 0.69 -18.59 -9.32
C LEU A 49 0.39 -17.58 -8.20
N MET A 50 0.74 -17.92 -6.96
CA MET A 50 0.42 -17.08 -5.80
C MET A 50 1.13 -15.72 -5.83
N VAL A 51 2.41 -15.71 -6.20
CA VAL A 51 3.20 -14.47 -6.37
C VAL A 51 2.63 -13.61 -7.50
N SER A 52 2.30 -14.23 -8.64
CA SER A 52 1.75 -13.50 -9.79
C SER A 52 0.41 -12.83 -9.46
N LEU A 53 -0.47 -13.51 -8.73
CA LEU A 53 -1.76 -12.94 -8.30
C LEU A 53 -1.56 -11.74 -7.36
N LEU A 54 -0.58 -11.79 -6.42
CA LEU A 54 -0.23 -10.63 -5.59
C LEU A 54 0.28 -9.45 -6.41
N MET A 55 1.11 -9.72 -7.42
CA MET A 55 1.60 -8.68 -8.35
C MET A 55 0.47 -8.09 -9.19
N LEU A 56 -0.34 -8.93 -9.84
CA LEU A 56 -1.46 -8.52 -10.69
C LEU A 56 -2.47 -7.69 -9.92
N LYS A 57 -2.80 -8.10 -8.69
CA LYS A 57 -3.71 -7.38 -7.79
C LYS A 57 -3.31 -5.90 -7.65
N HIS A 58 -2.03 -5.61 -7.39
CA HIS A 58 -1.56 -4.23 -7.20
C HIS A 58 -1.26 -3.51 -8.52
N ILE A 59 -0.82 -4.22 -9.58
CA ILE A 59 -0.63 -3.65 -10.92
C ILE A 59 -1.96 -3.15 -11.51
N ARG A 60 -3.07 -3.84 -11.20
CA ARG A 60 -4.41 -3.59 -11.76
C ARG A 60 -5.39 -2.97 -10.76
N ASN A 61 -4.95 -2.68 -9.54
CA ASN A 61 -5.78 -2.10 -8.47
C ASN A 61 -7.01 -2.97 -8.10
N LEU A 62 -6.85 -4.29 -8.01
CA LEU A 62 -7.92 -5.27 -7.78
C LEU A 62 -8.01 -5.69 -6.30
N SER A 63 -9.16 -6.23 -5.88
CA SER A 63 -9.32 -6.97 -4.62
C SER A 63 -8.74 -8.39 -4.74
N ASP A 64 -8.69 -9.16 -3.64
CA ASP A 64 -8.28 -10.57 -3.68
C ASP A 64 -9.30 -11.40 -4.48
N GLU A 65 -10.59 -11.11 -4.32
CA GLU A 65 -11.68 -11.73 -5.04
C GLU A 65 -11.62 -11.38 -6.54
N SER A 66 -11.49 -10.08 -6.86
CA SER A 66 -11.49 -9.61 -8.26
C SER A 66 -10.29 -10.09 -9.05
N VAL A 67 -9.11 -10.30 -8.43
CA VAL A 67 -7.96 -10.83 -9.18
C VAL A 67 -8.12 -12.30 -9.51
N VAL A 68 -8.74 -13.08 -8.62
CA VAL A 68 -9.08 -14.49 -8.87
C VAL A 68 -10.10 -14.60 -10.00
N GLU A 69 -11.17 -13.81 -9.95
CA GLU A 69 -12.21 -13.76 -10.97
C GLU A 69 -11.63 -13.36 -12.33
N GLN A 70 -10.89 -12.26 -12.42
CA GLN A 70 -10.28 -11.82 -13.67
C GLN A 70 -9.21 -12.77 -14.20
N TRP A 71 -8.57 -13.57 -13.34
CA TRP A 71 -7.63 -14.58 -13.80
C TRP A 71 -8.30 -15.65 -14.66
N MET A 72 -9.53 -16.06 -14.31
CA MET A 72 -10.29 -17.05 -15.09
C MET A 72 -10.63 -16.54 -16.51
N GLU A 73 -10.83 -15.25 -16.67
CA GLU A 73 -11.24 -14.62 -17.92
C GLU A 73 -10.06 -14.13 -18.77
N ASN A 74 -8.86 -13.99 -18.19
CA ASN A 74 -7.74 -13.32 -18.84
C ASN A 74 -6.56 -14.27 -19.10
N VAL A 75 -6.41 -14.67 -20.37
CA VAL A 75 -5.34 -15.57 -20.82
C VAL A 75 -3.93 -15.04 -20.54
N TYR A 76 -3.72 -13.71 -20.54
CA TYR A 76 -2.43 -13.11 -20.16
C TYR A 76 -2.15 -13.21 -18.67
N TYR A 77 -3.18 -13.23 -17.81
CA TYR A 77 -3.00 -13.48 -16.37
C TYR A 77 -2.62 -14.94 -16.14
N GLN A 78 -3.25 -15.87 -16.84
CA GLN A 78 -2.92 -17.29 -16.77
C GLN A 78 -1.51 -17.56 -17.24
N TYR A 79 -1.11 -17.04 -18.40
CA TYR A 79 0.28 -17.14 -18.90
C TYR A 79 1.30 -16.53 -17.92
N PHE A 80 1.03 -15.34 -17.39
CA PHE A 80 1.90 -14.69 -16.40
C PHE A 80 2.07 -15.56 -15.14
N SER A 81 1.02 -16.26 -14.75
CA SER A 81 0.99 -17.18 -13.59
C SER A 81 1.64 -18.54 -13.86
N GLY A 82 2.04 -18.82 -15.10
CA GLY A 82 2.78 -20.04 -15.46
C GLY A 82 1.97 -21.10 -16.18
N GLU A 83 0.70 -20.82 -16.50
CA GLU A 83 -0.10 -21.74 -17.32
C GLU A 83 0.42 -21.75 -18.77
N LYS A 84 0.43 -22.93 -19.36
CA LYS A 84 0.85 -23.12 -20.75
C LYS A 84 -0.34 -23.11 -21.72
N MET A 85 -1.53 -23.44 -21.23
CA MET A 85 -2.79 -23.49 -21.96
C MET A 85 -3.89 -22.92 -21.07
N TYR A 86 -5.04 -22.64 -21.68
CA TYR A 86 -6.19 -22.14 -20.94
C TYR A 86 -6.61 -23.11 -19.83
N ALA A 87 -6.60 -22.64 -18.60
CA ALA A 87 -7.06 -23.37 -17.44
C ALA A 87 -8.49 -22.94 -17.09
N CYS A 88 -9.39 -23.91 -16.98
CA CYS A 88 -10.75 -23.69 -16.54
C CYS A 88 -10.83 -23.71 -15.01
N GLY A 89 -11.66 -22.82 -14.45
CA GLY A 89 -11.93 -22.76 -13.01
C GLY A 89 -11.03 -21.81 -12.22
N GLU A 90 -11.32 -21.71 -10.93
CA GLU A 90 -10.61 -20.79 -10.02
C GLU A 90 -9.19 -21.26 -9.74
N PRO A 91 -8.19 -20.38 -9.85
CA PRO A 91 -6.80 -20.71 -9.55
C PRO A 91 -6.61 -21.01 -8.05
N CYS A 92 -7.32 -20.27 -7.20
CA CYS A 92 -7.32 -20.41 -5.75
C CYS A 92 -8.52 -19.67 -5.16
N GLU A 93 -8.84 -19.93 -3.90
CA GLU A 93 -9.75 -19.08 -3.15
C GLU A 93 -9.07 -17.76 -2.75
N ALA A 94 -9.82 -16.67 -2.66
CA ALA A 94 -9.31 -15.36 -2.22
C ALA A 94 -8.68 -15.43 -0.81
N SER A 95 -9.20 -16.31 0.06
CA SER A 95 -8.66 -16.59 1.39
C SER A 95 -7.25 -17.20 1.34
N GLU A 96 -6.94 -18.02 0.34
CA GLU A 96 -5.61 -18.62 0.17
C GLU A 96 -4.54 -17.53 -0.13
N LEU A 97 -4.91 -16.45 -0.84
CA LEU A 97 -4.02 -15.29 -1.03
C LEU A 97 -3.71 -14.58 0.30
N VAL A 98 -4.70 -14.50 1.21
CA VAL A 98 -4.47 -13.94 2.55
C VAL A 98 -3.51 -14.82 3.34
N HIS A 99 -3.71 -16.15 3.33
CA HIS A 99 -2.82 -17.11 4.00
C HIS A 99 -1.43 -17.09 3.43
N PHE A 100 -1.27 -17.09 2.11
CA PHE A 100 0.02 -17.02 1.44
C PHE A 100 0.78 -15.75 1.80
N ARG A 101 0.13 -14.60 1.72
CA ARG A 101 0.68 -13.27 2.07
C ARG A 101 1.18 -13.21 3.52
N ASN A 102 0.42 -13.78 4.44
CA ASN A 102 0.80 -13.86 5.85
C ASN A 102 1.98 -14.82 6.08
N ARG A 103 2.04 -15.91 5.33
CA ARG A 103 3.08 -16.94 5.42
C ARG A 103 4.43 -16.42 4.93
N ILE A 104 4.49 -15.78 3.76
CA ILE A 104 5.74 -15.22 3.24
C ILE A 104 6.17 -13.95 3.99
N GLY A 105 5.22 -13.26 4.63
CA GLY A 105 5.46 -12.09 5.47
C GLY A 105 6.06 -10.88 4.74
N ALA A 106 6.58 -9.93 5.51
CA ALA A 106 7.19 -8.73 4.96
C ALA A 106 8.47 -9.03 4.15
N GLU A 107 9.26 -10.00 4.57
CA GLU A 107 10.51 -10.40 3.89
C GLU A 107 10.24 -10.94 2.49
N GLY A 108 9.23 -11.81 2.34
CA GLY A 108 8.85 -12.34 1.04
C GLY A 108 8.29 -11.26 0.11
N ILE A 109 7.56 -10.29 0.64
CA ILE A 109 7.06 -9.15 -0.15
C ILE A 109 8.23 -8.22 -0.53
N GLU A 110 9.21 -8.04 0.35
CA GLU A 110 10.42 -7.28 0.03
C GLU A 110 11.18 -7.89 -1.16
N LEU A 111 11.19 -9.22 -1.28
CA LEU A 111 11.79 -9.89 -2.44
C LEU A 111 11.05 -9.54 -3.75
N ILE A 112 9.71 -9.46 -3.73
CA ILE A 112 8.93 -8.99 -4.90
C ILE A 112 9.28 -7.55 -5.25
N PHE A 113 9.44 -6.70 -4.24
CA PHE A 113 9.82 -5.31 -4.44
C PHE A 113 11.25 -5.20 -5.01
N LYS A 114 12.22 -5.96 -4.48
CA LYS A 114 13.59 -6.05 -4.99
C LYS A 114 13.62 -6.48 -6.45
N GLU A 115 12.82 -7.47 -6.83
CA GLU A 115 12.70 -7.92 -8.21
C GLU A 115 12.16 -6.83 -9.13
N SER A 116 11.21 -6.03 -8.68
CA SER A 116 10.70 -4.88 -9.44
C SER A 116 11.77 -3.82 -9.72
N ILE A 117 12.71 -3.61 -8.78
CA ILE A 117 13.86 -2.71 -8.96
C ILE A 117 14.84 -3.32 -9.95
N ARG A 118 15.15 -4.64 -9.82
CA ARG A 118 16.05 -5.35 -10.73
C ARG A 118 15.61 -5.24 -12.19
N ILE A 119 14.32 -5.41 -12.47
CA ILE A 119 13.77 -5.31 -13.84
C ILE A 119 13.92 -3.89 -14.42
N ASN A 120 13.97 -2.86 -13.59
CA ASN A 120 14.24 -1.49 -14.04
C ASN A 120 15.73 -1.23 -14.38
N GLY A 121 16.62 -2.19 -14.16
CA GLY A 121 18.01 -2.17 -14.59
C GLY A 121 18.80 -0.95 -14.07
N LYS A 122 19.48 -0.25 -14.98
CA LYS A 122 20.29 0.94 -14.66
C LYS A 122 19.47 2.07 -14.00
N ASP A 123 18.20 2.20 -14.34
CA ASP A 123 17.29 3.20 -13.79
C ASP A 123 17.05 3.00 -12.28
N GLY A 124 17.07 1.74 -11.81
CA GLY A 124 16.98 1.41 -10.38
C GLY A 124 18.29 1.59 -9.60
N LYS A 125 19.40 1.88 -10.30
CA LYS A 125 20.75 2.03 -9.73
C LYS A 125 21.27 3.46 -9.78
N GLU A 126 20.40 4.46 -9.93
CA GLU A 126 20.81 5.86 -9.86
C GLU A 126 21.30 6.22 -8.44
N GLU A 127 22.40 6.96 -8.36
CA GLU A 127 23.03 7.38 -7.09
C GLU A 127 22.39 8.64 -6.49
N GLU A 128 21.42 9.26 -7.17
CA GLU A 128 20.68 10.41 -6.67
C GLU A 128 19.19 10.07 -6.54
N ALA A 129 18.59 10.46 -5.43
CA ALA A 129 17.20 10.15 -5.13
C ALA A 129 16.40 11.38 -4.70
N THR A 130 15.07 11.25 -4.73
CA THR A 130 14.12 12.15 -4.08
C THR A 130 13.35 11.38 -3.03
N VAL A 131 13.09 12.01 -1.89
CA VAL A 131 12.40 11.39 -0.75
C VAL A 131 11.22 12.26 -0.35
N ASP A 132 10.10 11.63 -0.06
CA ASP A 132 8.94 12.29 0.50
C ASP A 132 8.12 11.33 1.36
N THR A 133 7.30 11.87 2.27
CA THR A 133 6.38 11.07 3.09
C THR A 133 4.94 11.27 2.65
N THR A 134 4.18 10.20 2.74
CA THR A 134 2.73 10.23 2.56
C THR A 134 2.03 9.47 3.69
N VAL A 135 0.69 9.44 3.67
CA VAL A 135 -0.11 8.64 4.58
C VAL A 135 -0.80 7.55 3.79
N GLN A 136 -0.65 6.31 4.27
CA GLN A 136 -1.46 5.17 3.88
C GLN A 136 -2.65 5.11 4.85
N GLU A 137 -3.84 5.45 4.37
CA GLU A 137 -5.03 5.39 5.22
C GLU A 137 -5.46 3.94 5.46
N LYS A 138 -5.89 3.67 6.69
CA LYS A 138 -6.45 2.36 7.06
C LYS A 138 -7.93 2.28 6.74
N ASN A 139 -8.41 1.08 6.40
CA ASN A 139 -9.85 0.85 6.19
C ASN A 139 -10.61 0.87 7.52
N ILE A 140 -10.75 2.05 8.07
CA ILE A 140 -11.53 2.30 9.28
C ILE A 140 -12.65 3.32 9.02
N THR A 141 -13.72 3.23 9.81
CA THR A 141 -14.73 4.29 9.80
C THR A 141 -14.16 5.55 10.46
N TYR A 142 -14.46 6.73 9.92
CA TYR A 142 -14.02 8.00 10.52
C TYR A 142 -14.25 7.99 12.04
N PRO A 143 -13.20 8.08 12.86
CA PRO A 143 -13.28 7.88 14.30
C PRO A 143 -13.93 9.08 14.99
N THR A 144 -14.86 8.77 15.87
CA THR A 144 -15.37 9.70 16.88
C THR A 144 -15.53 8.94 18.18
N ASP A 145 -15.33 9.58 19.32
CA ASP A 145 -15.44 8.94 20.63
C ASP A 145 -16.77 8.18 20.79
N ASN A 146 -17.87 8.77 20.31
CA ASN A 146 -19.16 8.13 20.34
C ASN A 146 -19.26 6.84 19.52
N LYS A 147 -18.66 6.81 18.30
CA LYS A 147 -18.62 5.59 17.50
C LYS A 147 -17.76 4.51 18.19
N LEU A 148 -16.66 4.89 18.83
CA LEU A 148 -15.81 3.99 19.59
C LEU A 148 -16.55 3.42 20.79
N HIS A 149 -17.22 4.26 21.58
CA HIS A 149 -18.02 3.81 22.73
C HIS A 149 -19.14 2.84 22.29
N ARG A 150 -19.82 3.09 21.17
CA ARG A 150 -20.82 2.13 20.63
C ARG A 150 -20.20 0.82 20.17
N LYS A 151 -19.01 0.86 19.58
CA LYS A 151 -18.28 -0.36 19.20
C LYS A 151 -17.86 -1.15 20.46
N ILE A 152 -17.47 -0.48 21.55
CA ILE A 152 -17.19 -1.14 22.83
C ILE A 152 -18.44 -1.87 23.34
N ILE A 153 -19.60 -1.21 23.35
CA ILE A 153 -20.85 -1.85 23.79
C ILE A 153 -21.13 -3.10 22.95
N LYS A 154 -21.02 -3.00 21.61
CA LYS A 154 -21.23 -4.14 20.71
C LYS A 154 -20.23 -5.28 20.98
N LYS A 155 -18.94 -4.96 21.21
CA LYS A 155 -17.94 -5.97 21.55
C LYS A 155 -18.19 -6.61 22.90
N CYS A 156 -18.54 -5.82 23.93
CA CYS A 156 -18.88 -6.36 25.24
C CYS A 156 -20.09 -7.32 25.19
N THR A 157 -21.11 -6.99 24.41
CA THR A 157 -22.26 -7.90 24.25
C THR A 157 -21.89 -9.16 23.49
N ALA A 158 -21.00 -9.09 22.49
CA ALA A 158 -20.51 -10.25 21.74
C ALA A 158 -19.68 -11.18 22.64
N ILE A 159 -18.75 -10.63 23.44
CA ILE A 159 -17.96 -11.39 24.42
C ILE A 159 -18.88 -12.11 25.42
N ALA A 160 -19.90 -11.42 25.93
CA ALA A 160 -20.85 -12.03 26.86
C ALA A 160 -21.62 -13.20 26.24
N GLN A 161 -22.02 -13.07 24.95
CA GLN A 161 -22.69 -14.14 24.21
C GLN A 161 -21.75 -15.34 23.97
N GLU A 162 -20.52 -15.08 23.54
CA GLU A 162 -19.49 -16.10 23.30
C GLU A 162 -19.19 -16.90 24.58
N GLN A 163 -19.14 -16.22 25.73
CA GLN A 163 -18.88 -16.82 27.03
C GLN A 163 -20.17 -17.32 27.73
N GLN A 164 -21.30 -17.34 27.03
CA GLN A 164 -22.60 -17.73 27.55
C GLN A 164 -22.96 -17.01 28.85
N MET A 165 -22.51 -15.76 28.99
CA MET A 165 -22.66 -14.99 30.22
C MET A 165 -23.87 -14.08 30.14
N GLU A 166 -24.75 -14.16 31.11
CA GLU A 166 -25.91 -13.29 31.23
C GLU A 166 -25.47 -11.88 31.70
N LEU A 167 -25.75 -10.88 30.85
CA LEU A 167 -25.58 -9.48 31.20
C LEU A 167 -26.81 -8.96 31.94
N ARG A 168 -26.60 -8.15 32.99
CA ARG A 168 -27.68 -7.48 33.71
C ARG A 168 -28.59 -6.70 32.75
N GLN A 169 -28.03 -6.11 31.69
CA GLN A 169 -28.79 -5.42 30.65
C GLN A 169 -27.96 -5.31 29.35
N SER A 170 -28.52 -5.70 28.23
CA SER A 170 -27.86 -5.61 26.89
C SER A 170 -27.86 -4.19 26.32
N TYR A 171 -28.71 -3.32 26.78
CA TYR A 171 -28.92 -1.94 26.29
C TYR A 171 -29.27 -1.80 24.80
N SER A 172 -29.61 -2.86 24.08
CA SER A 172 -29.81 -2.85 22.63
C SER A 172 -30.84 -1.81 22.16
N ARG A 173 -32.03 -1.76 22.78
CA ARG A 173 -33.09 -0.77 22.50
C ARG A 173 -32.64 0.64 22.88
N THR A 174 -31.99 0.79 24.04
CA THR A 174 -31.51 2.09 24.53
C THR A 174 -30.47 2.70 23.59
N ILE A 175 -29.53 1.90 23.07
CA ILE A 175 -28.50 2.37 22.15
C ILE A 175 -29.10 2.83 20.81
N LYS A 176 -30.10 2.12 20.27
CA LYS A 176 -30.84 2.57 19.07
C LYS A 176 -31.45 3.96 19.29
N LYS A 177 -32.19 4.15 20.37
CA LYS A 177 -32.82 5.44 20.74
C LYS A 177 -31.78 6.57 20.94
N LEU A 178 -30.64 6.26 21.57
CA LEU A 178 -29.55 7.23 21.76
C LEU A 178 -28.89 7.58 20.40
N ALA A 179 -28.76 6.62 19.49
CA ALA A 179 -28.23 6.85 18.14
C ALA A 179 -29.10 7.83 17.33
N GLU A 180 -30.44 7.74 17.46
CA GLU A 180 -31.38 8.68 16.86
C GLU A 180 -31.20 10.09 17.44
N GLN A 181 -31.05 10.22 18.74
CA GLN A 181 -30.82 11.51 19.39
C GLN A 181 -29.47 12.16 18.99
N GLN A 182 -28.52 11.42 18.48
CA GLN A 182 -27.22 11.90 18.00
C GLN A 182 -27.23 12.35 16.54
N ARG A 183 -28.31 12.09 15.80
CA ARG A 183 -28.47 12.61 14.45
C ARG A 183 -28.50 14.14 14.45
N PHE A 184 -28.02 14.75 13.40
CA PHE A 184 -27.99 16.21 13.21
C PHE A 184 -27.35 16.96 14.39
N ARG A 185 -26.32 16.37 15.01
CA ARG A 185 -25.64 16.91 16.21
C ARG A 185 -25.08 18.34 16.03
N ASN A 186 -24.77 18.75 14.81
CA ASN A 186 -24.25 20.09 14.51
C ASN A 186 -25.36 21.17 14.45
N HIS A 187 -26.62 20.76 14.44
CA HIS A 187 -27.76 21.69 14.44
C HIS A 187 -27.93 22.28 15.86
N PRO A 188 -28.01 23.61 16.01
CA PRO A 188 -28.08 24.28 17.32
C PRO A 188 -29.14 23.71 18.26
N LYS A 189 -30.35 23.43 17.74
CA LYS A 189 -31.48 22.88 18.51
C LYS A 189 -31.21 21.45 19.04
N ASN A 190 -30.35 20.68 18.37
CA ASN A 190 -30.09 19.26 18.74
C ASN A 190 -28.78 19.05 19.51
N TYR A 191 -27.87 20.02 19.54
CA TYR A 191 -26.53 19.90 20.11
C TYR A 191 -26.55 19.44 21.58
N LYS A 192 -27.39 20.09 22.44
CA LYS A 192 -27.49 19.73 23.88
C LYS A 192 -27.98 18.30 24.08
N LYS A 193 -29.00 17.87 23.30
CA LYS A 193 -29.58 16.52 23.32
C LYS A 193 -28.55 15.47 22.88
N ALA A 194 -27.82 15.75 21.80
CA ALA A 194 -26.76 14.87 21.29
C ALA A 194 -25.62 14.71 22.31
N ARG A 195 -25.14 15.78 22.96
CA ARG A 195 -24.14 15.70 24.04
C ARG A 195 -24.60 14.88 25.25
N LYS A 196 -25.88 14.99 25.64
CA LYS A 196 -26.45 14.17 26.71
C LYS A 196 -26.45 12.70 26.32
N ALA A 197 -26.82 12.40 25.08
CA ALA A 197 -26.80 11.05 24.54
C ALA A 197 -25.36 10.49 24.47
N ASP A 198 -24.35 11.28 24.05
CA ASP A 198 -22.94 10.87 24.03
C ASP A 198 -22.46 10.45 25.43
N ARG A 199 -22.74 11.27 26.45
CA ARG A 199 -22.39 10.96 27.83
C ARG A 199 -23.05 9.66 28.31
N LYS A 200 -24.32 9.44 27.98
CA LYS A 200 -25.05 8.24 28.35
C LYS A 200 -24.46 6.98 27.66
N VAL A 201 -24.10 7.07 26.37
CA VAL A 201 -23.42 5.98 25.64
C VAL A 201 -22.09 5.65 26.31
N LYS A 202 -21.25 6.64 26.68
CA LYS A 202 -19.99 6.42 27.40
C LYS A 202 -20.21 5.73 28.75
N THR A 203 -21.22 6.16 29.53
CA THR A 203 -21.58 5.56 30.80
C THR A 203 -21.99 4.10 30.66
N ILE A 204 -22.81 3.78 29.64
CA ILE A 204 -23.25 2.41 29.37
C ILE A 204 -22.05 1.53 29.00
N ALA A 205 -21.16 2.02 28.10
CA ALA A 205 -19.94 1.30 27.73
C ALA A 205 -19.08 0.98 28.97
N GLY A 206 -18.85 1.97 29.84
CA GLY A 206 -18.10 1.75 31.08
C GLY A 206 -18.77 0.79 32.05
N ARG A 207 -20.10 0.74 32.11
CA ARG A 207 -20.83 -0.25 32.93
C ARG A 207 -20.61 -1.66 32.43
N LEU A 208 -20.74 -1.88 31.11
CA LEU A 208 -20.54 -3.20 30.51
C LEU A 208 -19.09 -3.68 30.67
N VAL A 209 -18.10 -2.81 30.47
CA VAL A 209 -16.68 -3.17 30.66
C VAL A 209 -16.45 -3.62 32.13
N ARG A 210 -16.94 -2.88 33.13
CA ARG A 210 -16.81 -3.27 34.53
C ARG A 210 -17.61 -4.53 34.90
N GLU A 211 -18.72 -4.78 34.21
CA GLU A 211 -19.50 -6.01 34.43
C GLU A 211 -18.75 -7.23 33.89
N LEU A 212 -18.18 -7.14 32.66
CA LEU A 212 -17.33 -8.20 32.11
C LEU A 212 -16.11 -8.47 32.99
N GLU A 213 -15.43 -7.42 33.44
CA GLU A 213 -14.25 -7.55 34.29
C GLU A 213 -14.51 -8.30 35.61
N ARG A 214 -15.71 -8.15 36.17
CA ARG A 214 -16.10 -8.87 37.39
C ARG A 214 -16.54 -10.31 37.14
N LYS A 215 -17.08 -10.59 35.96
CA LYS A 215 -17.70 -11.88 35.66
C LYS A 215 -16.79 -12.82 34.85
N LEU A 216 -15.86 -12.28 34.09
CA LEU A 216 -14.92 -13.08 33.30
C LEU A 216 -13.84 -13.69 34.21
N PRO A 217 -13.38 -14.90 33.90
CA PRO A 217 -12.18 -15.48 34.49
C PRO A 217 -10.96 -14.56 34.30
N ALA A 218 -10.05 -14.56 35.30
CA ALA A 218 -8.86 -13.73 35.24
C ALA A 218 -8.03 -14.03 33.97
N GLY A 219 -7.65 -12.99 33.24
CA GLY A 219 -6.87 -13.09 32.01
C GLY A 219 -7.68 -13.28 30.72
N LEU A 220 -8.91 -13.75 30.79
CA LEU A 220 -9.74 -13.91 29.60
C LEU A 220 -10.19 -12.55 29.05
N HIS A 221 -9.90 -12.24 27.78
CA HIS A 221 -10.14 -10.95 27.13
C HIS A 221 -9.46 -9.75 27.84
N ALA A 222 -8.36 -9.97 28.58
CA ALA A 222 -7.66 -8.91 29.32
C ALA A 222 -7.22 -7.76 28.41
N ASP A 223 -6.66 -8.05 27.24
CA ASP A 223 -6.21 -7.05 26.26
C ASP A 223 -7.37 -6.22 25.71
N ASP A 224 -8.50 -6.85 25.39
CA ASP A 224 -9.70 -6.14 24.94
C ASP A 224 -10.23 -5.20 26.04
N LEU A 225 -10.32 -5.68 27.29
CA LEU A 225 -10.78 -4.88 28.41
C LEU A 225 -9.84 -3.70 28.72
N LEU A 226 -8.53 -3.91 28.64
CA LEU A 226 -7.53 -2.85 28.77
C LEU A 226 -7.68 -1.79 27.66
N LEU A 227 -7.84 -2.22 26.42
CA LEU A 227 -8.08 -1.35 25.27
C LEU A 227 -9.37 -0.54 25.46
N PHE A 228 -10.46 -1.16 25.91
CA PHE A 228 -11.73 -0.47 26.16
C PHE A 228 -11.60 0.58 27.26
N LYS A 229 -10.90 0.27 28.35
CA LYS A 229 -10.62 1.22 29.43
C LYS A 229 -9.82 2.42 28.90
N LYS A 230 -8.77 2.18 28.11
CA LYS A 230 -7.97 3.24 27.48
C LYS A 230 -8.84 4.15 26.63
N VAL A 231 -9.73 3.60 25.78
CA VAL A 231 -10.65 4.40 24.96
C VAL A 231 -11.65 5.18 25.80
N LEU A 232 -12.15 4.60 26.88
CA LEU A 232 -13.10 5.27 27.78
C LEU A 232 -12.46 6.40 28.60
N SER A 233 -11.18 6.31 28.94
CA SER A 233 -10.45 7.34 29.69
C SER A 233 -9.90 8.45 28.82
N GLN A 234 -9.65 8.21 27.51
CA GLN A 234 -8.98 9.17 26.65
C GLN A 234 -9.71 10.51 26.52
N LYS A 235 -8.90 11.58 26.47
CA LYS A 235 -9.33 12.98 26.29
C LYS A 235 -8.93 13.50 24.90
N ARG A 236 -9.50 14.64 24.50
CA ARG A 236 -9.19 15.27 23.21
C ARG A 236 -7.72 15.67 23.09
N SER A 237 -7.09 16.06 24.18
CA SER A 237 -5.70 16.53 24.26
C SER A 237 -4.65 15.42 24.30
N ASP A 238 -5.05 14.15 24.50
CA ASP A 238 -4.09 13.05 24.62
C ASP A 238 -3.37 12.79 23.30
N THR A 239 -2.07 12.52 23.38
CA THR A 239 -1.21 12.25 22.22
C THR A 239 -1.39 10.83 21.69
N ASN A 240 -1.48 9.82 22.57
CA ASN A 240 -1.57 8.41 22.21
C ASN A 240 -3.01 7.88 22.23
N LYS A 241 -3.87 8.47 21.42
CA LYS A 241 -5.28 8.09 21.32
C LYS A 241 -5.49 6.86 20.47
N ILE A 242 -6.48 6.07 20.84
CA ILE A 242 -6.98 4.96 20.02
C ILE A 242 -8.08 5.49 19.09
N TYR A 243 -7.91 5.26 17.82
CA TYR A 243 -8.85 5.67 16.76
C TYR A 243 -9.67 4.51 16.21
N SER A 244 -9.25 3.26 16.46
CA SER A 244 -9.98 2.07 16.07
C SER A 244 -9.75 0.92 17.06
N LEU A 245 -10.81 0.17 17.40
CA LEU A 245 -10.70 -0.99 18.28
C LEU A 245 -10.14 -2.24 17.58
N HIS A 246 -10.23 -2.34 16.26
CA HIS A 246 -9.71 -3.47 15.51
C HIS A 246 -8.34 -3.18 14.86
N GLU A 247 -7.94 -1.90 14.83
CA GLU A 247 -6.64 -1.43 14.37
C GLU A 247 -6.12 -0.37 15.36
N PRO A 248 -5.70 -0.79 16.60
CA PRO A 248 -5.35 0.16 17.66
C PRO A 248 -4.12 1.02 17.36
N HIS A 249 -3.24 0.55 16.48
CA HIS A 249 -2.00 1.22 16.07
C HIS A 249 -2.20 2.38 15.08
N VAL A 250 -3.42 2.54 14.54
CA VAL A 250 -3.70 3.63 13.60
C VAL A 250 -3.45 5.00 14.21
N GLN A 251 -2.68 5.81 13.51
CA GLN A 251 -2.34 7.19 13.90
C GLN A 251 -3.28 8.21 13.23
N CYS A 252 -3.41 9.36 13.87
CA CYS A 252 -4.08 10.53 13.30
C CYS A 252 -3.01 11.50 12.79
N ILE A 253 -2.89 11.63 11.48
CA ILE A 253 -1.85 12.43 10.83
C ILE A 253 -2.50 13.66 10.20
N SER A 254 -2.00 14.86 10.56
CA SER A 254 -2.42 16.12 9.98
C SER A 254 -1.38 16.57 8.94
N LYS A 255 -1.80 16.71 7.68
CA LYS A 255 -0.95 17.19 6.58
C LYS A 255 -1.30 18.60 6.09
N GLY A 256 -2.06 19.37 6.86
CA GLY A 256 -2.41 20.76 6.53
C GLY A 256 -3.26 20.93 5.25
N LYS A 257 -3.83 19.84 4.72
CA LYS A 257 -4.70 19.92 3.53
C LYS A 257 -6.03 20.58 3.89
N GLU A 258 -6.45 21.52 3.08
CA GLU A 258 -7.69 22.31 3.28
C GLU A 258 -8.93 21.42 3.30
N HIS A 259 -9.06 20.50 2.34
CA HIS A 259 -10.22 19.61 2.22
C HIS A 259 -10.21 18.40 3.18
N LYS A 260 -9.04 17.98 3.68
CA LYS A 260 -8.90 16.78 4.52
C LYS A 260 -7.85 17.01 5.59
N LYS A 261 -8.29 17.60 6.70
CA LYS A 261 -7.40 18.00 7.79
C LYS A 261 -6.70 16.82 8.46
N TYR A 262 -7.36 15.66 8.58
CA TYR A 262 -6.85 14.48 9.27
C TYR A 262 -6.95 13.24 8.38
N GLU A 263 -5.86 12.49 8.29
CA GLU A 263 -5.78 11.17 7.67
C GLU A 263 -5.50 10.15 8.78
N PHE A 264 -6.22 8.99 8.76
CA PHE A 264 -6.11 7.95 9.78
C PHE A 264 -5.46 6.71 9.18
N GLY A 265 -4.23 6.43 9.59
CA GLY A 265 -3.43 5.34 9.03
C GLY A 265 -2.02 5.34 9.58
N SER A 266 -1.07 5.01 8.73
CA SER A 266 0.36 5.05 9.02
C SER A 266 1.10 5.97 8.05
N LYS A 267 2.24 6.51 8.49
CA LYS A 267 3.12 7.31 7.64
C LYS A 267 3.94 6.37 6.75
N VAL A 268 4.17 6.77 5.52
CA VAL A 268 4.96 6.02 4.53
C VAL A 268 6.06 6.91 3.98
N SER A 269 7.30 6.45 4.05
CA SER A 269 8.44 7.08 3.38
C SER A 269 8.64 6.44 2.01
N ILE A 270 8.71 7.26 0.95
CA ILE A 270 8.93 6.83 -0.44
C ILE A 270 10.24 7.43 -0.93
N ILE A 271 11.11 6.57 -1.46
CA ILE A 271 12.39 6.96 -2.08
C ILE A 271 12.31 6.61 -3.57
N THR A 272 12.51 7.59 -4.43
CA THR A 272 12.55 7.39 -5.88
C THR A 272 13.86 7.86 -6.47
N THR A 273 14.35 7.19 -7.51
CA THR A 273 15.48 7.68 -8.28
C THR A 273 15.16 9.03 -8.92
N LYS A 274 16.13 9.93 -8.95
CA LYS A 274 15.92 11.35 -9.32
C LYS A 274 15.52 11.55 -10.79
N LYS A 275 16.16 10.84 -11.72
CA LYS A 275 15.93 11.01 -13.17
C LYS A 275 14.80 10.14 -13.68
N SER A 276 14.89 8.84 -13.46
CA SER A 276 13.96 7.85 -13.99
C SER A 276 12.72 7.65 -13.12
N GLY A 277 12.82 8.01 -11.82
CA GLY A 277 11.74 7.92 -10.87
C GLY A 277 11.32 6.50 -10.54
N VAL A 278 12.23 5.53 -10.55
CA VAL A 278 12.01 4.19 -10.02
C VAL A 278 11.90 4.26 -8.50
N ILE A 279 10.93 3.59 -7.90
CA ILE A 279 10.82 3.52 -6.45
C ILE A 279 11.84 2.50 -5.96
N ILE A 280 12.79 2.96 -5.16
CA ILE A 280 13.89 2.15 -4.60
C ILE A 280 13.81 1.98 -3.08
N GLY A 281 12.85 2.63 -2.43
CA GLY A 281 12.51 2.47 -1.02
C GLY A 281 11.05 2.84 -0.79
N ALA A 282 10.37 2.05 0.03
CA ALA A 282 8.97 2.24 0.40
C ALA A 282 8.74 1.63 1.79
N LEU A 283 8.86 2.44 2.83
CA LEU A 283 8.82 2.01 4.21
C LEU A 283 7.57 2.54 4.92
N ASN A 284 6.84 1.63 5.55
CA ASN A 284 5.76 1.99 6.46
C ASN A 284 6.34 2.31 7.85
N ILE A 285 5.89 3.42 8.44
CA ILE A 285 6.31 3.90 9.75
C ILE A 285 5.08 3.84 10.65
N ALA A 286 5.13 2.94 11.64
CA ALA A 286 3.99 2.67 12.51
C ALA A 286 3.65 3.86 13.42
N GLU A 287 4.65 4.64 13.80
CA GLU A 287 4.51 5.82 14.66
C GLU A 287 4.40 7.10 13.83
N ASN A 288 3.86 8.17 14.43
CA ASN A 288 3.79 9.46 13.76
C ASN A 288 5.04 10.30 14.03
N ASP A 289 6.20 9.72 13.75
CA ASP A 289 7.50 10.34 13.94
C ASP A 289 7.69 11.59 13.06
N TYR A 290 8.58 12.47 13.50
CA TYR A 290 9.04 13.56 12.66
C TYR A 290 9.72 13.03 11.39
N ASP A 291 9.49 13.68 10.25
CA ASP A 291 9.94 13.15 8.95
C ASP A 291 11.45 12.87 8.90
N ALA A 292 12.27 13.67 9.61
CA ALA A 292 13.70 13.46 9.71
C ALA A 292 14.08 12.11 10.36
N HIS A 293 13.33 11.64 11.36
CA HIS A 293 13.60 10.37 12.03
C HIS A 293 13.28 9.16 11.14
N THR A 294 12.49 9.35 10.10
CA THR A 294 12.10 8.29 9.17
C THR A 294 13.17 7.97 8.12
N VAL A 295 14.20 8.83 7.99
CA VAL A 295 15.18 8.76 6.91
C VAL A 295 16.14 7.58 7.08
N ASP A 296 16.69 7.37 8.28
CA ASP A 296 17.67 6.30 8.50
C ASP A 296 17.11 4.91 8.21
N PRO A 297 15.95 4.49 8.77
CA PRO A 297 15.38 3.18 8.45
C PRO A 297 14.92 3.07 6.99
N ALA A 298 14.49 4.17 6.36
CA ALA A 298 14.13 4.16 4.95
C ALA A 298 15.35 3.95 4.03
N PHE A 299 16.50 4.55 4.36
CA PHE A 299 17.73 4.34 3.61
C PHE A 299 18.34 2.96 3.86
N GLU A 300 18.16 2.40 5.06
CA GLU A 300 18.54 1.00 5.31
C GLU A 300 17.78 0.05 4.39
N GLN A 301 16.45 0.19 4.30
CA GLN A 301 15.65 -0.58 3.37
C GLN A 301 16.11 -0.36 1.93
N GLN A 302 16.35 0.90 1.52
CA GLN A 302 16.78 1.22 0.17
C GLN A 302 18.13 0.55 -0.18
N GLN A 303 19.12 0.59 0.70
CA GLN A 303 20.42 -0.06 0.48
C GLN A 303 20.27 -1.58 0.33
N ARG A 304 19.45 -2.21 1.17
CA ARG A 304 19.16 -3.65 1.11
C ARG A 304 18.45 -4.06 -0.18
N LEU A 305 17.53 -3.21 -0.69
CA LEU A 305 16.76 -3.46 -1.91
C LEU A 305 17.57 -3.23 -3.18
N SER A 306 18.25 -2.10 -3.31
CA SER A 306 18.94 -1.68 -4.54
C SER A 306 20.40 -2.11 -4.60
N GLY A 307 21.02 -2.43 -3.45
CA GLY A 307 22.43 -2.78 -3.32
C GLY A 307 23.40 -1.61 -3.54
N ILE A 308 22.91 -0.36 -3.50
CA ILE A 308 23.72 0.84 -3.70
C ILE A 308 23.58 1.82 -2.54
N THR A 309 24.62 2.59 -2.27
CA THR A 309 24.59 3.75 -1.39
C THR A 309 24.35 5.01 -2.23
N LEU A 310 23.33 5.79 -1.89
CA LEU A 310 23.03 7.03 -2.58
C LEU A 310 24.11 8.09 -2.29
N LYS A 311 24.50 8.86 -3.28
CA LYS A 311 25.38 10.01 -3.12
C LYS A 311 24.63 11.23 -2.57
N ARG A 312 23.43 11.50 -3.10
CA ARG A 312 22.60 12.65 -2.72
C ARG A 312 21.12 12.30 -2.69
N ALA A 313 20.40 12.83 -1.71
CA ALA A 313 18.95 12.74 -1.63
C ALA A 313 18.32 14.13 -1.46
N PHE A 314 17.32 14.43 -2.30
CA PHE A 314 16.60 15.71 -2.30
C PHE A 314 15.30 15.55 -1.51
N MET A 315 15.14 16.37 -0.48
CA MET A 315 14.00 16.34 0.45
C MET A 315 13.37 17.72 0.58
N ASP A 316 12.19 17.79 1.17
CA ASP A 316 11.55 19.08 1.46
C ASP A 316 12.06 19.71 2.78
N ARG A 317 11.44 20.83 3.16
CA ARG A 317 11.79 21.54 4.40
C ARG A 317 11.32 20.81 5.67
N GLY A 318 10.48 19.81 5.55
CA GLY A 318 10.04 18.96 6.64
C GLY A 318 11.15 18.10 7.24
N TYR A 319 12.25 17.91 6.51
CA TYR A 319 13.42 17.11 6.94
C TYR A 319 14.58 17.95 7.51
N ARG A 320 14.30 19.14 8.03
CA ARG A 320 15.36 20.00 8.60
C ARG A 320 16.07 19.32 9.77
N GLY A 321 17.36 19.64 9.94
CA GLY A 321 18.21 19.11 11.01
C GLY A 321 19.10 17.95 10.57
N ILE A 322 18.90 17.39 9.37
CA ILE A 322 19.73 16.31 8.83
C ILE A 322 20.57 16.84 7.67
N THR A 323 21.86 16.53 7.68
CA THR A 323 22.80 16.89 6.59
C THR A 323 23.34 15.65 5.88
N GLN A 324 23.46 14.54 6.59
CA GLN A 324 23.98 13.26 6.07
C GLN A 324 23.37 12.10 6.82
N VAL A 325 23.05 11.01 6.12
CA VAL A 325 22.57 9.74 6.69
C VAL A 325 23.15 8.60 5.87
N ARG A 326 23.74 7.57 6.51
CA ARG A 326 24.31 6.37 5.87
C ARG A 326 25.20 6.67 4.66
N GLY A 327 26.03 7.70 4.74
CA GLY A 327 26.92 8.11 3.64
C GLY A 327 26.25 8.96 2.56
N THR A 328 24.93 9.14 2.60
CA THR A 328 24.16 9.94 1.64
C THR A 328 24.07 11.39 2.10
N LYS A 329 24.46 12.33 1.24
CA LYS A 329 24.28 13.78 1.47
C LYS A 329 22.82 14.18 1.29
N ILE A 330 22.24 14.87 2.30
CA ILE A 330 20.86 15.33 2.27
C ILE A 330 20.80 16.78 1.79
N GLU A 331 20.07 17.00 0.71
CA GLU A 331 19.85 18.32 0.13
C GLU A 331 18.43 18.79 0.43
N ILE A 332 18.33 19.89 1.20
CA ILE A 332 17.06 20.53 1.57
C ILE A 332 17.05 21.96 1.00
N PRO A 333 15.90 22.48 0.52
CA PRO A 333 15.82 23.84 0.00
C PRO A 333 16.28 24.87 1.05
N LYS A 334 17.40 25.53 0.79
CA LYS A 334 17.96 26.60 1.62
C LYS A 334 17.72 27.95 0.94
N PRO A 335 17.72 29.05 1.71
CA PRO A 335 17.83 30.38 1.13
C PRO A 335 19.06 30.47 0.21
N PHE A 336 19.07 31.48 -0.67
CA PHE A 336 20.18 31.70 -1.60
C PHE A 336 21.51 31.79 -0.85
N ASN A 337 22.48 30.96 -1.22
CA ASN A 337 23.82 30.98 -0.63
C ASN A 337 24.82 31.56 -1.62
N LYS A 338 25.36 32.73 -1.30
CA LYS A 338 26.38 33.46 -2.11
C LYS A 338 27.72 32.72 -2.23
N GLN A 339 27.99 31.73 -1.34
CA GLN A 339 29.24 30.94 -1.34
C GLN A 339 29.28 29.83 -2.39
N LEU A 340 28.13 29.48 -2.97
CA LEU A 340 28.04 28.44 -4.00
C LEU A 340 28.26 29.04 -5.40
N SER A 341 29.01 28.35 -6.24
CA SER A 341 29.17 28.72 -7.64
C SER A 341 27.81 28.72 -8.38
N ASN A 342 27.68 29.48 -9.46
CA ASN A 342 26.49 29.50 -10.29
C ASN A 342 26.14 28.12 -10.82
N TYR A 343 27.11 27.28 -11.13
CA TYR A 343 26.91 25.91 -11.58
C TYR A 343 26.27 25.05 -10.48
N GLU A 344 26.80 25.08 -9.26
CA GLU A 344 26.25 24.34 -8.11
C GLU A 344 24.83 24.77 -7.79
N GLN A 345 24.56 26.07 -7.82
CA GLN A 345 23.20 26.59 -7.61
C GLN A 345 22.22 26.10 -8.67
N GLN A 346 22.64 26.06 -9.95
CA GLN A 346 21.81 25.52 -11.02
C GLN A 346 21.55 24.02 -10.85
N GLN A 347 22.55 23.24 -10.44
CA GLN A 347 22.39 21.80 -10.17
C GLN A 347 21.42 21.55 -9.02
N LEU A 348 21.52 22.31 -7.94
CA LEU A 348 20.56 22.25 -6.82
C LEU A 348 19.14 22.61 -7.27
N LYS A 349 18.97 23.71 -8.01
CA LYS A 349 17.67 24.13 -8.57
C LYS A 349 17.06 23.03 -9.46
N LYS A 350 17.85 22.40 -10.35
CA LYS A 350 17.42 21.25 -11.16
C LYS A 350 17.01 20.07 -10.27
N GLY A 351 17.75 19.78 -9.19
CA GLY A 351 17.43 18.72 -8.23
C GLY A 351 16.08 18.95 -7.56
N PHE A 352 15.85 20.14 -7.02
CA PHE A 352 14.58 20.48 -6.37
C PHE A 352 13.40 20.55 -7.35
N LYS A 353 13.59 21.01 -8.59
CA LYS A 353 12.56 20.94 -9.63
C LYS A 353 12.17 19.48 -9.91
N ARG A 354 13.14 18.57 -9.96
CA ARG A 354 12.89 17.13 -10.13
C ARG A 354 12.19 16.51 -8.91
N ARG A 355 12.43 17.01 -7.69
CA ARG A 355 11.74 16.53 -6.49
C ARG A 355 10.21 16.64 -6.62
N ALA A 356 9.71 17.72 -7.22
CA ALA A 356 8.27 17.89 -7.41
C ALA A 356 7.61 16.73 -8.16
N ALA A 357 8.37 15.95 -8.95
CA ALA A 357 7.87 14.77 -9.66
C ALA A 357 7.50 13.60 -8.72
N ILE A 358 7.86 13.63 -7.41
CA ILE A 358 7.45 12.60 -6.45
C ILE A 358 5.98 12.74 -6.05
N GLU A 359 5.44 13.96 -6.03
CA GLU A 359 4.04 14.22 -5.63
C GLU A 359 3.03 13.54 -6.57
N PRO A 360 3.10 13.70 -7.91
CA PRO A 360 2.26 12.93 -8.82
C PRO A 360 2.43 11.41 -8.69
N LYS A 361 3.65 10.93 -8.42
CA LYS A 361 3.89 9.50 -8.17
C LYS A 361 3.16 8.99 -6.95
N ILE A 362 3.20 9.74 -5.86
CA ILE A 362 2.42 9.41 -4.65
C ILE A 362 0.93 9.40 -4.98
N GLY A 363 0.45 10.32 -5.81
CA GLY A 363 -0.91 10.31 -6.35
C GLY A 363 -1.22 9.00 -7.05
N HIS A 364 -0.40 8.60 -8.01
CA HIS A 364 -0.55 7.32 -8.73
C HIS A 364 -0.44 6.09 -7.82
N LEU A 365 0.47 6.08 -6.84
CA LEU A 365 0.51 5.00 -5.85
C LEU A 365 -0.81 4.85 -5.10
N LYS A 366 -1.45 5.98 -4.77
CA LYS A 366 -2.73 6.00 -4.06
C LYS A 366 -3.87 5.52 -4.94
N GLU A 367 -4.01 6.07 -6.14
CA GLU A 367 -5.16 5.81 -7.03
C GLU A 367 -5.03 4.49 -7.80
N ASP A 368 -3.83 4.19 -8.33
CA ASP A 368 -3.64 3.10 -9.28
C ASP A 368 -3.10 1.81 -8.63
N HIS A 369 -2.50 1.90 -7.42
CA HIS A 369 -1.76 0.80 -6.80
C HIS A 369 -2.14 0.53 -5.33
N ARG A 370 -3.36 0.88 -4.90
CA ARG A 370 -3.96 0.55 -3.60
C ARG A 370 -3.32 1.19 -2.37
N LEU A 371 -2.53 2.26 -2.52
CA LEU A 371 -1.96 2.94 -1.36
C LEU A 371 -2.94 3.90 -0.68
N SER A 372 -4.06 4.29 -1.31
CA SER A 372 -5.04 5.24 -0.75
C SER A 372 -5.75 4.70 0.47
N ARG A 373 -6.14 3.41 0.44
CA ARG A 373 -6.86 2.76 1.53
C ARG A 373 -6.40 1.32 1.71
N ASN A 374 -5.75 1.04 2.83
CA ASN A 374 -5.25 -0.28 3.16
C ASN A 374 -6.32 -1.15 3.83
N PHE A 375 -6.60 -2.30 3.25
CA PHE A 375 -7.54 -3.30 3.76
C PHE A 375 -6.85 -4.42 4.53
N TYR A 376 -5.51 -4.52 4.46
CA TYR A 376 -4.75 -5.53 5.20
C TYR A 376 -4.73 -5.19 6.68
N LYS A 377 -4.70 -6.20 7.54
CA LYS A 377 -4.78 -6.04 9.00
C LYS A 377 -3.40 -5.89 9.64
N GLY A 378 -3.35 -5.08 10.70
CA GLY A 378 -2.17 -4.90 11.54
C GLY A 378 -1.02 -4.17 10.84
N ILE A 379 0.06 -3.92 11.60
CA ILE A 379 1.28 -3.26 11.11
C ILE A 379 1.96 -4.09 10.01
N LYS A 380 1.94 -5.44 10.14
CA LYS A 380 2.47 -6.32 9.09
C LYS A 380 1.75 -6.10 7.75
N GLY A 381 0.41 -5.97 7.80
CA GLY A 381 -0.38 -5.67 6.62
C GLY A 381 -0.08 -4.29 6.03
N ASP A 382 0.26 -3.30 6.87
CA ASP A 382 0.65 -1.98 6.40
C ASP A 382 1.98 -2.03 5.63
N ASN A 383 2.98 -2.75 6.14
CA ASN A 383 4.27 -2.96 5.47
C ASN A 383 4.10 -3.68 4.12
N ILE A 384 3.30 -4.73 4.09
CA ILE A 384 3.01 -5.52 2.89
C ILE A 384 2.37 -4.64 1.81
N ASN A 385 1.34 -3.87 2.15
CA ASN A 385 0.63 -3.06 1.17
C ASN A 385 1.51 -1.98 0.54
N VAL A 386 2.35 -1.32 1.34
CA VAL A 386 3.27 -0.28 0.87
C VAL A 386 4.28 -0.84 -0.14
N MET A 387 4.91 -1.96 0.18
CA MET A 387 5.92 -2.58 -0.69
C MET A 387 5.31 -3.13 -1.98
N LEU A 388 4.13 -3.76 -1.91
CA LEU A 388 3.43 -4.25 -3.10
C LEU A 388 2.97 -3.11 -4.01
N ALA A 389 2.49 -1.99 -3.45
CA ALA A 389 2.14 -0.81 -4.21
C ALA A 389 3.36 -0.23 -4.96
N ALA A 390 4.51 -0.13 -4.28
CA ALA A 390 5.76 0.33 -4.87
C ALA A 390 6.26 -0.61 -5.98
N ALA A 391 6.26 -1.93 -5.72
CA ALA A 391 6.63 -2.94 -6.71
C ALA A 391 5.74 -2.88 -7.95
N ALA A 392 4.42 -2.79 -7.77
CA ALA A 392 3.45 -2.71 -8.85
C ALA A 392 3.67 -1.48 -9.75
N MET A 393 3.96 -0.32 -9.15
CA MET A 393 4.28 0.88 -9.90
C MET A 393 5.56 0.73 -10.72
N ASN A 394 6.58 0.09 -10.17
CA ASN A 394 7.83 -0.20 -10.89
C ASN A 394 7.59 -1.16 -12.06
N PHE A 395 6.84 -2.24 -11.88
CA PHE A 395 6.45 -3.14 -12.96
C PHE A 395 5.63 -2.42 -14.03
N LYS A 396 4.63 -1.63 -13.63
CA LYS A 396 3.78 -0.86 -14.54
C LYS A 396 4.60 0.14 -15.37
N ARG A 397 5.62 0.77 -14.74
CA ARG A 397 6.56 1.66 -15.45
C ARG A 397 7.25 0.93 -16.58
N MET A 398 7.82 -0.26 -16.34
CA MET A 398 8.49 -1.05 -17.39
C MET A 398 7.52 -1.52 -18.47
N MET A 399 6.34 -1.99 -18.08
CA MET A 399 5.29 -2.36 -19.03
C MET A 399 4.93 -1.19 -19.97
N ASN A 400 4.84 0.02 -19.43
CA ASN A 400 4.56 1.22 -20.24
C ASN A 400 5.73 1.59 -21.16
N ILE A 401 6.97 1.39 -20.74
CA ILE A 401 8.17 1.60 -21.58
C ILE A 401 8.15 0.63 -22.77
N TRP A 402 7.95 -0.67 -22.51
CA TRP A 402 7.90 -1.68 -23.58
C TRP A 402 6.76 -1.40 -24.57
N LYS A 403 5.59 -1.03 -24.06
CA LYS A 403 4.46 -0.63 -24.90
C LYS A 403 4.80 0.56 -25.81
N LYS A 404 5.45 1.60 -25.27
CA LYS A 404 5.88 2.76 -26.07
C LYS A 404 6.93 2.39 -27.11
N MET A 405 7.90 1.55 -26.77
CA MET A 405 8.93 1.07 -27.70
C MET A 405 8.31 0.30 -28.86
N PHE A 406 7.34 -0.57 -28.58
CA PHE A 406 6.62 -1.31 -29.62
C PHE A 406 5.89 -0.37 -30.59
N PHE A 407 5.12 0.59 -30.08
CA PHE A 407 4.42 1.56 -30.94
C PHE A 407 5.38 2.45 -31.73
N ALA A 408 6.50 2.85 -31.14
CA ALA A 408 7.52 3.61 -31.87
C ALA A 408 8.14 2.80 -33.00
N LEU A 409 8.37 1.49 -32.79
CA LEU A 409 8.85 0.60 -33.84
C LEU A 409 7.82 0.45 -34.98
N VAL A 410 6.56 0.20 -34.67
CA VAL A 410 5.46 0.10 -35.62
C VAL A 410 5.33 1.39 -36.44
N TYR A 411 5.36 2.55 -35.79
CA TYR A 411 5.29 3.85 -36.45
C TYR A 411 6.44 4.04 -37.46
N LYS A 412 7.68 3.71 -37.03
CA LYS A 412 8.86 3.78 -37.91
C LYS A 412 8.76 2.83 -39.12
N MET A 413 8.23 1.63 -38.91
CA MET A 413 7.98 0.69 -40.03
C MET A 413 6.94 1.24 -41.01
N LEU A 414 5.87 1.84 -40.52
CA LEU A 414 4.85 2.49 -41.39
C LEU A 414 5.43 3.67 -42.19
N GLU A 415 6.27 4.50 -41.57
CA GLU A 415 6.96 5.59 -42.29
C GLU A 415 7.84 5.06 -43.42
N ILE A 416 8.62 3.99 -43.18
CA ILE A 416 9.47 3.37 -44.19
C ILE A 416 8.62 2.82 -45.37
N LEU A 417 7.52 2.15 -45.06
CA LEU A 417 6.59 1.64 -46.05
C LEU A 417 5.97 2.76 -46.90
N LEU A 418 5.50 3.84 -46.28
CA LEU A 418 4.94 5.00 -46.98
C LEU A 418 5.99 5.66 -47.90
N GLN A 419 7.23 5.81 -47.43
CA GLN A 419 8.31 6.35 -48.26
C GLN A 419 8.65 5.44 -49.46
N ALA A 420 8.60 4.12 -49.28
CA ALA A 420 8.80 3.16 -50.35
C ALA A 420 7.66 3.24 -51.39
N PHE A 421 6.38 3.35 -50.91
CA PHE A 421 5.23 3.52 -51.82
C PHE A 421 5.30 4.83 -52.61
N THR A 422 5.63 5.96 -51.96
CA THR A 422 5.76 7.25 -52.65
C THR A 422 6.89 7.27 -53.68
N LYS A 423 8.03 6.62 -53.43
CA LYS A 423 9.10 6.44 -54.39
C LYS A 423 8.67 5.57 -55.58
N HIS A 424 7.92 4.50 -55.34
CA HIS A 424 7.46 3.59 -56.38
C HIS A 424 6.42 4.26 -57.31
N THR A 425 5.50 5.07 -56.73
CA THR A 425 4.54 5.86 -57.52
C THR A 425 5.20 6.95 -58.37
N LEU A 426 6.26 7.60 -57.89
CA LEU A 426 7.04 8.57 -58.64
C LEU A 426 7.83 7.94 -59.83
N ILE A 427 8.24 6.67 -59.70
CA ILE A 427 8.93 5.93 -60.80
C ILE A 427 7.94 5.45 -61.86
N LEU A 428 6.67 5.25 -61.51
CA LEU A 428 5.62 4.83 -62.45
C LEU A 428 4.97 6.00 -63.24
N ILE A 429 5.21 7.24 -62.85
CA ILE A 429 4.64 8.47 -63.45
C ILE A 429 5.67 9.16 -64.34
N ASN A 430 6.95 8.78 -64.32
CA ASN A 430 8.00 9.17 -65.24
C ASN A 430 8.32 8.03 -66.24
#